data_21ea0e676059315e86a512441ff38257
#
_entry.id   21ea0e676059315e86a512441ff38257
#
_cell.length_a   1.000
_cell.length_b   1.000
_cell.length_c   1.000
_cell.angle_alpha   90.00
_cell.angle_beta   90.00
_cell.angle_gamma   90.00
#
_symmetry.space_group_name_H-M   'P 1'
#
loop_
_entity.id
_entity.type
_entity.pdbx_description
1 polymer ?
#
loop_
_entity_poly.entity_id
_entity_poly.type
_entity_poly.pdbx_seq_one_letter_code
_entity_poly.pdbx_strand_id
1 'polypeptide(L)'
;VEAGAMATAFNILSPEESWILAKQTEGIDFLIITEDGRHFKSDGWDELAVNDEKESSPSEKLTDFELKIEIELARFEGRSLRPYVAVWVEDENSVPVRTLALWFNNYRWLPDLRRWYAKHYEKSQQFDFMQSVTSATRSAGKYSLYWDLTDDNNRTVKPGKYTVHIEASRERGTYQLMSKEIELNNKAKRLDITGGVEVTSAALDYSKVNR
;
A
#
# COMPACT_ATOMS: atom_id res chain seq x y z
N VAL A 1 -25.80 0.57 -20.47
CA VAL A 1 -25.87 1.95 -21.02
C VAL A 1 -26.54 2.90 -20.02
N GLU A 2 -27.50 2.45 -19.24
CA GLU A 2 -28.23 3.29 -18.26
C GLU A 2 -27.40 3.72 -17.06
N ALA A 3 -26.59 2.83 -16.49
CA ALA A 3 -25.79 3.11 -15.30
C ALA A 3 -24.78 4.28 -15.48
N GLY A 4 -24.16 4.38 -16.68
CA GLY A 4 -23.22 5.47 -16.97
C GLY A 4 -23.90 6.83 -17.12
N ALA A 5 -25.10 6.88 -17.69
CA ALA A 5 -25.88 8.11 -17.80
C ALA A 5 -26.36 8.58 -16.43
N MET A 6 -26.76 7.67 -15.56
CA MET A 6 -27.21 7.98 -14.21
C MET A 6 -26.06 8.45 -13.31
N ALA A 7 -24.87 7.84 -13.41
CA ALA A 7 -23.69 8.29 -12.69
C ALA A 7 -23.33 9.75 -13.07
N THR A 8 -23.46 10.14 -14.34
CA THR A 8 -23.26 11.52 -14.77
C THR A 8 -24.31 12.46 -14.20
N ALA A 9 -25.58 12.04 -14.15
CA ALA A 9 -26.67 12.83 -13.55
C ALA A 9 -26.41 13.06 -12.04
N PHE A 10 -26.04 12.02 -11.29
CA PHE A 10 -25.75 12.12 -9.85
C PHE A 10 -24.53 13.00 -9.52
N ASN A 11 -23.58 13.17 -10.45
CA ASN A 11 -22.47 14.11 -10.27
C ASN A 11 -22.86 15.59 -10.45
N ILE A 12 -24.02 15.87 -11.06
CA ILE A 12 -24.48 17.24 -11.38
C ILE A 12 -25.59 17.67 -10.41
N LEU A 13 -26.40 16.73 -9.95
CA LEU A 13 -27.54 16.95 -9.06
C LEU A 13 -27.10 17.11 -7.60
N SER A 14 -27.88 17.86 -6.82
CA SER A 14 -27.73 17.85 -5.37
C SER A 14 -28.05 16.45 -4.79
N PRO A 15 -27.59 16.13 -3.56
CA PRO A 15 -27.93 14.85 -2.93
C PRO A 15 -29.45 14.61 -2.83
N GLU A 16 -30.24 15.67 -2.56
CA GLU A 16 -31.69 15.61 -2.46
C GLU A 16 -32.36 15.31 -3.82
N GLU A 17 -31.90 15.94 -4.89
CA GLU A 17 -32.37 15.70 -6.26
C GLU A 17 -31.99 14.29 -6.73
N SER A 18 -30.79 13.84 -6.39
CA SER A 18 -30.32 12.48 -6.67
C SER A 18 -31.18 11.44 -5.99
N TRP A 19 -31.62 11.70 -4.76
CA TRP A 19 -32.51 10.83 -4.00
C TRP A 19 -33.91 10.72 -4.65
N ILE A 20 -34.45 11.84 -5.11
CA ILE A 20 -35.72 11.89 -5.83
C ILE A 20 -35.64 11.11 -7.14
N LEU A 21 -34.53 11.29 -7.90
CA LEU A 21 -34.32 10.62 -9.18
C LEU A 21 -34.21 9.10 -9.00
N ALA A 22 -33.46 8.64 -8.00
CA ALA A 22 -33.33 7.22 -7.70
C ALA A 22 -34.66 6.57 -7.31
N LYS A 23 -35.49 7.25 -6.52
CA LYS A 23 -36.84 6.77 -6.18
C LYS A 23 -37.81 6.68 -7.36
N GLN A 24 -37.60 7.49 -8.39
CA GLN A 24 -38.41 7.47 -9.61
C GLN A 24 -37.95 6.44 -10.63
N THR A 25 -36.75 5.87 -10.43
CA THR A 25 -36.14 4.92 -11.36
C THR A 25 -35.99 3.58 -10.67
N GLU A 26 -36.78 2.59 -11.06
CA GLU A 26 -36.77 1.26 -10.46
C GLU A 26 -35.41 0.57 -10.67
N GLY A 27 -34.87 -0.03 -9.60
CA GLY A 27 -33.62 -0.82 -9.65
C GLY A 27 -32.33 0.01 -9.67
N ILE A 28 -32.37 1.28 -9.25
CA ILE A 28 -31.19 2.13 -9.13
C ILE A 28 -30.95 2.52 -7.68
N ASP A 29 -29.75 2.20 -7.21
CA ASP A 29 -29.22 2.65 -5.94
C ASP A 29 -27.92 3.44 -6.15
N PHE A 30 -27.64 4.38 -5.25
CA PHE A 30 -26.50 5.26 -5.36
C PHE A 30 -25.78 5.49 -4.01
N LEU A 31 -24.48 5.80 -4.11
CA LEU A 31 -23.68 6.40 -3.07
C LEU A 31 -23.03 7.68 -3.62
N ILE A 32 -23.30 8.81 -3.00
CA ILE A 32 -22.65 10.10 -3.29
C ILE A 32 -21.72 10.43 -2.12
N ILE A 33 -20.48 10.74 -2.43
CA ILE A 33 -19.50 11.25 -1.47
C ILE A 33 -19.20 12.70 -1.88
N THR A 34 -19.53 13.65 -1.00
CA THR A 34 -19.29 15.07 -1.23
C THR A 34 -17.84 15.44 -0.94
N GLU A 35 -17.37 16.59 -1.47
CA GLU A 35 -15.99 17.06 -1.27
C GLU A 35 -15.63 17.23 0.21
N ASP A 36 -16.60 17.50 1.08
CA ASP A 36 -16.43 17.59 2.54
C ASP A 36 -16.53 16.22 3.24
N GLY A 37 -16.57 15.13 2.48
CA GLY A 37 -16.55 13.76 2.97
C GLY A 37 -17.87 13.24 3.53
N ARG A 38 -19.00 13.93 3.33
CA ARG A 38 -20.32 13.41 3.72
C ARG A 38 -20.81 12.36 2.72
N HIS A 39 -21.44 11.31 3.23
CA HIS A 39 -21.99 10.21 2.45
C HIS A 39 -23.51 10.31 2.40
N PHE A 40 -24.07 10.28 1.19
CA PHE A 40 -25.50 10.18 0.92
C PHE A 40 -25.75 8.90 0.12
N LYS A 41 -26.64 8.05 0.62
CA LYS A 41 -26.95 6.75 -0.01
C LYS A 41 -28.47 6.55 -0.12
N SER A 42 -28.88 5.81 -1.17
CA SER A 42 -30.25 5.37 -1.31
C SER A 42 -30.60 4.26 -0.31
N ASP A 43 -31.89 4.01 -0.11
CA ASP A 43 -32.39 3.02 0.85
C ASP A 43 -31.94 1.59 0.52
N GLY A 44 -31.75 1.23 -0.76
CA GLY A 44 -31.33 -0.09 -1.23
C GLY A 44 -29.81 -0.27 -1.33
N TRP A 45 -29.02 0.80 -1.14
CA TRP A 45 -27.57 0.72 -1.28
C TRP A 45 -26.92 -0.33 -0.38
N ASP A 46 -27.37 -0.44 0.87
CA ASP A 46 -26.82 -1.39 1.83
C ASP A 46 -27.13 -2.86 1.46
N GLU A 47 -28.14 -3.11 0.65
CA GLU A 47 -28.44 -4.45 0.12
C GLU A 47 -27.56 -4.79 -1.10
N LEU A 48 -27.16 -3.78 -1.87
CA LEU A 48 -26.27 -3.91 -3.03
C LEU A 48 -24.78 -3.84 -2.63
N ALA A 49 -24.45 -3.15 -1.56
CA ALA A 49 -23.13 -3.22 -0.96
C ALA A 49 -22.93 -4.69 -0.59
N VAL A 50 -22.31 -5.44 -1.51
CA VAL A 50 -22.00 -6.84 -1.33
C VAL A 50 -21.40 -6.99 0.04
N ASN A 51 -22.09 -7.73 0.90
CA ASN A 51 -21.56 -8.17 2.16
C ASN A 51 -20.37 -9.11 1.89
N ASP A 52 -19.22 -8.57 1.51
CA ASP A 52 -17.95 -9.25 1.69
C ASP A 52 -17.67 -9.53 3.19
N GLU A 53 -18.59 -9.09 4.07
CA GLU A 53 -18.56 -9.30 5.51
C GLU A 53 -19.27 -10.58 5.98
N LYS A 54 -19.80 -11.45 5.08
CA LYS A 54 -20.45 -12.71 5.47
C LYS A 54 -19.61 -13.94 5.10
N GLU A 55 -18.36 -13.98 5.52
CA GLU A 55 -17.62 -15.20 5.86
C GLU A 55 -16.29 -14.84 6.52
N SER A 56 -16.34 -14.19 7.67
CA SER A 56 -15.22 -14.28 8.59
C SER A 56 -15.77 -14.62 9.97
N SER A 57 -15.39 -15.78 10.46
CA SER A 57 -15.15 -16.03 11.87
C SER A 57 -14.60 -14.74 12.51
N PRO A 58 -14.79 -14.47 13.82
CA PRO A 58 -14.32 -13.23 14.41
C PRO A 58 -12.88 -12.99 13.98
N SER A 59 -12.68 -12.16 12.98
CA SER A 59 -11.36 -11.82 12.49
C SER A 59 -10.72 -11.04 13.64
N GLU A 60 -9.82 -11.70 14.33
CA GLU A 60 -8.95 -11.08 15.31
C GLU A 60 -8.41 -9.80 14.65
N LYS A 61 -8.76 -8.67 15.27
CA LYS A 61 -8.51 -7.37 14.67
C LYS A 61 -7.00 -7.14 14.56
N LEU A 62 -6.46 -7.21 13.36
CA LEU A 62 -5.09 -6.78 13.08
C LEU A 62 -4.87 -5.30 13.38
N THR A 63 -5.94 -4.52 13.58
CA THR A 63 -5.92 -3.08 13.86
C THR A 63 -5.10 -2.65 15.08
N ASP A 64 -4.80 -3.60 15.99
CA ASP A 64 -3.97 -3.34 17.16
C ASP A 64 -2.49 -3.65 16.92
N PHE A 65 -2.13 -4.08 15.71
CA PHE A 65 -0.77 -4.44 15.34
C PHE A 65 -0.21 -3.52 14.27
N GLU A 66 1.09 -3.41 14.24
CA GLU A 66 1.86 -2.79 13.16
C GLU A 66 3.08 -3.64 12.82
N LEU A 67 3.60 -3.47 11.62
CA LEU A 67 4.86 -4.05 11.22
C LEU A 67 5.90 -2.94 11.07
N LYS A 68 6.88 -2.93 11.98
CA LYS A 68 8.09 -2.10 11.84
C LYS A 68 9.12 -2.84 11.00
N ILE A 69 9.63 -2.19 9.98
CA ILE A 69 10.67 -2.69 9.09
C ILE A 69 11.92 -1.84 9.34
N GLU A 70 12.92 -2.46 9.92
CA GLU A 70 14.23 -1.82 10.16
C GLU A 70 15.18 -2.20 9.02
N ILE A 71 15.86 -1.23 8.46
CA ILE A 71 16.88 -1.44 7.41
C ILE A 71 18.13 -0.64 7.74
N GLU A 72 19.27 -1.17 7.40
CA GLU A 72 20.56 -0.49 7.53
C GLU A 72 21.25 -0.40 6.17
N LEU A 73 21.40 0.82 5.66
CA LEU A 73 22.11 1.09 4.41
C LEU A 73 23.61 1.11 4.63
N ALA A 74 24.32 0.42 3.75
CA ALA A 74 25.77 0.31 3.80
C ALA A 74 26.49 1.66 3.72
N ARG A 75 27.61 1.74 4.41
CA ARG A 75 28.59 2.83 4.24
C ARG A 75 29.70 2.37 3.32
N PHE A 76 29.95 3.13 2.27
CA PHE A 76 31.05 2.87 1.35
C PHE A 76 32.14 3.93 1.56
N GLU A 77 33.38 3.52 1.41
CA GLU A 77 34.52 4.45 1.45
C GLU A 77 34.60 5.25 0.15
N GLY A 78 35.12 6.47 0.26
CA GLY A 78 35.26 7.37 -0.88
C GLY A 78 33.97 7.99 -1.36
N ARG A 79 33.96 8.49 -2.61
CA ARG A 79 32.82 9.15 -3.23
C ARG A 79 31.85 8.10 -3.81
N SER A 80 30.89 7.69 -3.02
CA SER A 80 29.83 6.77 -3.47
C SER A 80 28.49 7.48 -3.63
N LEU A 81 27.72 7.05 -4.63
CA LEU A 81 26.33 7.50 -4.82
C LEU A 81 25.42 6.78 -3.82
N ARG A 82 24.35 7.45 -3.43
CA ARG A 82 23.33 6.86 -2.54
C ARG A 82 22.50 5.85 -3.30
N PRO A 83 22.13 4.71 -2.68
CA PRO A 83 21.27 3.75 -3.35
C PRO A 83 19.85 4.28 -3.57
N TYR A 84 19.22 3.83 -4.63
CA TYR A 84 17.77 3.82 -4.79
C TYR A 84 17.23 2.66 -3.98
N VAL A 85 16.13 2.85 -3.28
CA VAL A 85 15.55 1.81 -2.41
C VAL A 85 14.05 1.76 -2.61
N ALA A 86 13.52 0.56 -2.76
CA ALA A 86 12.10 0.28 -2.68
C ALA A 86 11.82 -0.71 -1.56
N VAL A 87 10.77 -0.44 -0.77
CA VAL A 87 10.25 -1.37 0.24
C VAL A 87 8.76 -1.52 0.01
N TRP A 88 8.31 -2.76 -0.20
CA TRP A 88 6.90 -3.06 -0.45
C TRP A 88 6.50 -4.42 0.10
N VAL A 89 5.20 -4.64 0.13
CA VAL A 89 4.58 -5.88 0.60
C VAL A 89 3.78 -6.51 -0.54
N GLU A 90 3.92 -7.82 -0.70
CA GLU A 90 3.09 -8.66 -1.57
C GLU A 90 2.29 -9.65 -0.70
N ASP A 91 1.11 -10.05 -1.18
CA ASP A 91 0.31 -11.13 -0.58
C ASP A 91 0.86 -12.53 -0.95
N GLU A 92 0.19 -13.58 -0.50
CA GLU A 92 0.56 -14.98 -0.79
C GLU A 92 0.52 -15.32 -2.29
N ASN A 93 -0.22 -14.58 -3.10
CA ASN A 93 -0.31 -14.73 -4.55
C ASN A 93 0.71 -13.85 -5.30
N SER A 94 1.63 -13.24 -4.57
CA SER A 94 2.62 -12.29 -5.12
C SER A 94 1.98 -11.05 -5.77
N VAL A 95 0.80 -10.64 -5.31
CA VAL A 95 0.15 -9.39 -5.72
C VAL A 95 0.62 -8.26 -4.81
N PRO A 96 1.07 -7.11 -5.36
CA PRO A 96 1.47 -5.97 -4.55
C PRO A 96 0.30 -5.43 -3.71
N VAL A 97 0.52 -5.30 -2.42
CA VAL A 97 -0.45 -4.82 -1.43
C VAL A 97 -0.18 -3.37 -1.05
N ARG A 98 1.07 -3.05 -0.69
CA ARG A 98 1.46 -1.71 -0.24
C ARG A 98 2.91 -1.41 -0.59
N THR A 99 3.17 -0.24 -1.16
CA THR A 99 4.52 0.34 -1.23
C THR A 99 4.73 1.24 -0.01
N LEU A 100 5.74 0.92 0.81
CA LEU A 100 6.04 1.62 2.06
C LEU A 100 7.08 2.73 1.89
N ALA A 101 8.00 2.53 0.97
CA ALA A 101 9.01 3.52 0.66
C ALA A 101 9.54 3.33 -0.76
N LEU A 102 9.79 4.45 -1.42
CA LEU A 102 10.45 4.52 -2.71
C LEU A 102 11.41 5.71 -2.69
N TRP A 103 12.69 5.43 -2.42
CA TRP A 103 13.73 6.45 -2.28
C TRP A 103 14.55 6.54 -3.57
N PHE A 104 14.36 7.60 -4.31
CA PHE A 104 15.13 7.87 -5.53
C PHE A 104 15.22 9.38 -5.77
N ASN A 105 16.06 9.80 -6.69
CA ASN A 105 16.30 11.21 -6.97
C ASN A 105 15.89 11.64 -8.40
N ASN A 106 15.66 10.68 -9.28
CA ASN A 106 15.28 10.96 -10.67
C ASN A 106 14.53 9.77 -11.27
N TYR A 107 13.39 10.02 -11.89
CA TYR A 107 12.53 9.00 -12.56
C TYR A 107 13.27 8.15 -13.59
N ARG A 108 14.31 8.70 -14.23
CA ARG A 108 15.16 7.97 -15.16
C ARG A 108 15.74 6.69 -14.58
N TRP A 109 15.99 6.66 -13.27
CA TRP A 109 16.65 5.55 -12.57
C TRP A 109 15.66 4.58 -11.91
N LEU A 110 14.35 4.87 -12.02
CA LEU A 110 13.32 4.01 -11.45
C LEU A 110 13.37 2.56 -12.00
N PRO A 111 13.67 2.31 -13.29
CA PRO A 111 13.85 0.96 -13.82
C PRO A 111 15.02 0.17 -13.22
N ASP A 112 15.95 0.82 -12.50
CA ASP A 112 17.04 0.14 -11.80
C ASP A 112 16.54 -0.63 -10.56
N LEU A 113 15.38 -0.25 -10.03
CA LEU A 113 14.60 -1.02 -9.06
C LEU A 113 13.74 -2.06 -9.80
N ARG A 114 14.42 -3.08 -10.33
CA ARG A 114 13.93 -3.99 -11.36
C ARG A 114 12.67 -4.75 -10.96
N ARG A 115 12.64 -5.29 -9.73
CA ARG A 115 11.53 -6.10 -9.23
C ARG A 115 10.33 -5.22 -8.92
N TRP A 116 10.57 -4.14 -8.18
CA TRP A 116 9.51 -3.17 -7.85
C TRP A 116 8.92 -2.57 -9.13
N TYR A 117 9.77 -2.10 -10.04
CA TYR A 117 9.32 -1.48 -11.30
C TYR A 117 8.50 -2.43 -12.16
N ALA A 118 8.93 -3.69 -12.32
CA ALA A 118 8.18 -4.67 -13.08
C ALA A 118 6.79 -4.97 -12.50
N LYS A 119 6.67 -4.95 -11.17
CA LYS A 119 5.41 -5.21 -10.46
C LYS A 119 4.47 -4.00 -10.40
N HIS A 120 5.02 -2.79 -10.43
CA HIS A 120 4.27 -1.55 -10.22
C HIS A 120 4.31 -0.63 -11.45
N TYR A 121 4.64 -1.14 -12.63
CA TYR A 121 4.80 -0.32 -13.83
C TYR A 121 3.59 0.58 -14.09
N GLU A 122 2.39 0.04 -14.08
CA GLU A 122 1.15 0.80 -14.31
C GLU A 122 0.91 1.85 -13.23
N LYS A 123 1.14 1.52 -11.96
CA LYS A 123 1.04 2.45 -10.83
C LYS A 123 2.13 3.52 -10.86
N SER A 124 3.32 3.20 -11.38
CA SER A 124 4.43 4.15 -11.49
C SER A 124 4.17 5.29 -12.48
N GLN A 125 3.16 5.13 -13.34
CA GLN A 125 2.69 6.18 -14.25
C GLN A 125 1.64 7.10 -13.60
N GLN A 126 1.16 6.78 -12.40
CA GLN A 126 0.16 7.56 -11.68
C GLN A 126 0.84 8.57 -10.75
N PHE A 127 0.63 9.86 -11.03
CA PHE A 127 1.29 10.94 -10.31
C PHE A 127 0.98 10.93 -8.80
N ASP A 128 -0.29 10.77 -8.42
CA ASP A 128 -0.71 10.79 -7.02
C ASP A 128 -0.12 9.62 -6.22
N PHE A 129 -0.12 8.41 -6.81
CA PHE A 129 0.54 7.26 -6.20
C PHE A 129 2.03 7.54 -5.99
N MET A 130 2.72 8.01 -7.02
CA MET A 130 4.15 8.30 -6.93
C MET A 130 4.45 9.38 -5.88
N GLN A 131 3.67 10.45 -5.81
CA GLN A 131 3.85 11.47 -4.77
C GLN A 131 3.69 10.93 -3.35
N SER A 132 2.77 9.99 -3.13
CA SER A 132 2.48 9.45 -1.79
C SER A 132 3.60 8.55 -1.24
N VAL A 133 4.38 7.87 -2.11
CA VAL A 133 5.36 6.85 -1.70
C VAL A 133 6.81 7.28 -1.89
N THR A 134 7.08 8.37 -2.63
CA THR A 134 8.44 8.77 -3.01
C THR A 134 9.09 9.73 -2.03
N SER A 135 10.39 9.57 -1.86
CA SER A 135 11.23 10.57 -1.19
C SER A 135 12.68 10.49 -1.71
N ALA A 136 13.48 11.49 -1.32
CA ALA A 136 14.88 11.53 -1.72
C ALA A 136 15.69 10.32 -1.21
N THR A 137 16.73 9.95 -1.96
CA THR A 137 17.68 8.92 -1.56
C THR A 137 18.27 9.20 -0.18
N ARG A 138 18.53 8.16 0.59
CA ARG A 138 19.04 8.23 1.96
C ARG A 138 20.56 7.95 2.01
N SER A 139 21.22 8.54 3.00
CA SER A 139 22.63 8.26 3.32
C SER A 139 22.77 6.90 4.00
N ALA A 140 24.01 6.40 4.14
CA ALA A 140 24.28 5.24 4.99
C ALA A 140 23.76 5.47 6.42
N GLY A 141 23.14 4.44 7.01
CA GLY A 141 22.57 4.51 8.35
C GLY A 141 21.33 3.63 8.51
N LYS A 142 20.74 3.71 9.71
CA LYS A 142 19.58 2.93 10.09
C LYS A 142 18.29 3.72 9.86
N TYR A 143 17.28 3.04 9.32
CA TYR A 143 15.97 3.61 9.03
C TYR A 143 14.88 2.65 9.48
N SER A 144 13.77 3.19 9.96
CA SER A 144 12.58 2.45 10.31
C SER A 144 11.42 2.90 9.44
N LEU A 145 10.71 1.94 8.89
CA LEU A 145 9.45 2.12 8.19
C LEU A 145 8.36 1.42 8.99
N TYR A 146 7.13 1.89 8.88
CA TYR A 146 5.99 1.33 9.59
C TYR A 146 4.88 1.00 8.60
N TRP A 147 4.34 -0.19 8.71
CA TRP A 147 3.16 -0.60 7.98
C TRP A 147 2.01 -0.82 8.96
N ASP A 148 0.97 -0.05 8.78
CA ASP A 148 -0.27 -0.07 9.55
C ASP A 148 -1.23 -1.20 9.13
N LEU A 149 -0.73 -2.18 8.37
CA LEU A 149 -1.46 -3.32 7.84
C LEU A 149 -2.64 -2.92 6.93
N THR A 150 -2.47 -1.83 6.19
CA THR A 150 -3.43 -1.42 5.15
C THR A 150 -2.85 -1.61 3.74
N ASP A 151 -3.74 -1.80 2.77
CA ASP A 151 -3.40 -1.82 1.35
C ASP A 151 -3.22 -0.39 0.79
N ASP A 152 -2.91 -0.26 -0.51
CA ASP A 152 -2.79 1.03 -1.20
C ASP A 152 -4.10 1.83 -1.24
N ASN A 153 -5.25 1.23 -0.89
CA ASN A 153 -6.56 1.88 -0.79
C ASN A 153 -6.95 2.18 0.67
N ASN A 154 -6.00 2.07 1.61
CA ASN A 154 -6.21 2.24 3.05
C ASN A 154 -7.22 1.26 3.68
N ARG A 155 -7.39 0.07 3.11
CA ARG A 155 -8.21 -1.00 3.67
C ARG A 155 -7.33 -1.94 4.48
N THR A 156 -7.76 -2.30 5.69
CA THR A 156 -7.03 -3.27 6.53
C THR A 156 -6.92 -4.61 5.80
N VAL A 157 -5.71 -5.16 5.73
CA VAL A 157 -5.46 -6.46 5.11
C VAL A 157 -5.98 -7.60 5.98
N LYS A 158 -6.25 -8.75 5.37
CA LYS A 158 -6.69 -9.95 6.09
C LYS A 158 -5.51 -10.63 6.81
N PRO A 159 -5.74 -11.36 7.91
CA PRO A 159 -4.75 -12.28 8.46
C PRO A 159 -4.27 -13.26 7.38
N GLY A 160 -2.99 -13.56 7.37
CA GLY A 160 -2.42 -14.46 6.36
C GLY A 160 -0.93 -14.24 6.14
N LYS A 161 -0.41 -14.81 5.06
CA LYS A 161 0.99 -14.74 4.69
C LYS A 161 1.24 -13.58 3.74
N TYR A 162 2.26 -12.81 4.07
CA TYR A 162 2.72 -11.67 3.28
C TYR A 162 4.23 -11.73 3.11
N THR A 163 4.73 -11.17 2.03
CA THR A 163 6.17 -11.08 1.80
C THR A 163 6.59 -9.62 1.74
N VAL A 164 7.49 -9.25 2.65
CA VAL A 164 8.15 -7.93 2.60
C VAL A 164 9.36 -8.05 1.69
N HIS A 165 9.45 -7.13 0.73
CA HIS A 165 10.57 -6.99 -0.18
C HIS A 165 11.33 -5.70 0.12
N ILE A 166 12.65 -5.80 0.08
CA ILE A 166 13.57 -4.67 0.20
C ILE A 166 14.51 -4.74 -0.99
N GLU A 167 14.42 -3.79 -1.88
CA GLU A 167 15.24 -3.72 -3.09
C GLU A 167 16.10 -2.47 -3.02
N ALA A 168 17.38 -2.63 -3.32
CA ALA A 168 18.34 -1.55 -3.38
C ALA A 168 19.16 -1.64 -4.66
N SER A 169 19.34 -0.52 -5.34
CA SER A 169 20.19 -0.40 -6.52
C SER A 169 20.97 0.90 -6.46
N ARG A 170 22.24 0.87 -6.80
CA ARG A 170 23.10 2.04 -6.79
C ARG A 170 23.68 2.28 -8.17
N GLU A 171 23.60 3.52 -8.64
CA GLU A 171 24.24 3.92 -9.89
C GLU A 171 25.74 3.56 -9.86
N ARG A 172 26.18 2.79 -10.85
CA ARG A 172 27.53 2.24 -10.93
C ARG A 172 27.94 1.39 -9.73
N GLY A 173 26.97 0.80 -9.03
CA GLY A 173 27.16 -0.05 -7.88
C GLY A 173 26.46 -1.39 -8.05
N THR A 174 26.11 -2.00 -6.93
CA THR A 174 25.45 -3.30 -6.90
C THR A 174 23.93 -3.17 -6.89
N TYR A 175 23.28 -4.27 -7.24
CA TYR A 175 21.85 -4.49 -7.09
C TYR A 175 21.63 -5.57 -6.02
N GLN A 176 20.65 -5.34 -5.16
CA GLN A 176 20.29 -6.28 -4.10
C GLN A 176 18.77 -6.35 -3.96
N LEU A 177 18.26 -7.56 -3.83
CA LEU A 177 16.87 -7.83 -3.47
C LEU A 177 16.85 -8.77 -2.27
N MET A 178 16.14 -8.38 -1.24
CA MET A 178 15.89 -9.16 -0.04
C MET A 178 14.38 -9.37 0.09
N SER A 179 13.98 -10.56 0.52
CA SER A 179 12.57 -10.91 0.69
C SER A 179 12.39 -11.73 1.96
N LYS A 180 11.34 -11.45 2.71
CA LYS A 180 11.02 -12.21 3.92
C LYS A 180 9.53 -12.40 4.05
N GLU A 181 9.11 -13.67 4.14
CA GLU A 181 7.73 -14.01 4.46
C GLU A 181 7.45 -13.73 5.95
N ILE A 182 6.28 -13.17 6.21
CA ILE A 182 5.73 -12.96 7.53
C ILE A 182 4.26 -13.36 7.52
N GLU A 183 3.83 -14.05 8.54
CA GLU A 183 2.42 -14.38 8.77
C GLU A 183 1.81 -13.35 9.72
N LEU A 184 0.81 -12.63 9.25
CA LEU A 184 0.03 -11.69 10.08
C LEU A 184 -1.07 -12.43 10.80
N ASN A 185 -0.96 -12.44 12.12
CA ASN A 185 -1.93 -13.03 13.04
C ASN A 185 -1.88 -12.24 14.36
N ASN A 186 -2.51 -12.74 15.43
CA ASN A 186 -2.52 -12.10 16.75
C ASN A 186 -1.26 -12.35 17.60
N LYS A 187 -0.17 -12.84 17.02
CA LYS A 187 1.08 -13.15 17.73
C LYS A 187 2.20 -12.26 17.26
N ALA A 188 2.74 -11.47 18.17
CA ALA A 188 3.93 -10.67 17.91
C ALA A 188 5.12 -11.56 17.54
N LYS A 189 5.95 -11.10 16.61
CA LYS A 189 7.18 -11.78 16.19
C LYS A 189 8.22 -10.82 15.65
N ARG A 190 9.49 -11.19 15.80
CA ARG A 190 10.61 -10.51 15.16
C ARG A 190 11.34 -11.48 14.25
N LEU A 191 11.66 -11.03 13.03
CA LEU A 191 12.36 -11.82 12.03
C LEU A 191 13.53 -11.00 11.49
N ASP A 192 14.74 -11.54 11.62
CA ASP A 192 15.91 -10.91 11.01
C ASP A 192 16.02 -11.36 9.54
N ILE A 193 16.56 -10.47 8.72
CA ILE A 193 16.82 -10.70 7.31
C ILE A 193 18.31 -10.54 7.08
N THR A 194 18.94 -11.58 6.51
CA THR A 194 20.37 -11.54 6.21
C THR A 194 20.66 -10.43 5.22
N GLY A 195 21.58 -9.56 5.59
CA GLY A 195 22.01 -8.43 4.78
C GLY A 195 22.89 -8.82 3.59
N GLY A 196 23.24 -7.82 2.82
CA GLY A 196 24.14 -7.92 1.66
C GLY A 196 24.98 -6.65 1.51
N VAL A 197 25.23 -6.26 0.27
CA VAL A 197 26.18 -5.17 -0.02
C VAL A 197 25.58 -3.79 0.17
N GLU A 198 24.35 -3.55 -0.33
CA GLU A 198 23.70 -2.23 -0.25
C GLU A 198 22.92 -2.03 1.06
N VAL A 199 22.26 -3.11 1.51
CA VAL A 199 21.53 -3.18 2.78
C VAL A 199 22.23 -4.21 3.65
N THR A 200 22.94 -3.76 4.68
CA THR A 200 23.80 -4.62 5.52
C THR A 200 23.02 -5.44 6.53
N SER A 201 21.86 -4.97 6.93
CA SER A 201 20.95 -5.70 7.82
C SER A 201 19.52 -5.21 7.61
N ALA A 202 18.54 -6.09 7.87
CA ALA A 202 17.15 -5.72 8.00
C ALA A 202 16.45 -6.62 9.01
N ALA A 203 15.34 -6.12 9.57
CA ALA A 203 14.50 -6.89 10.48
C ALA A 203 13.04 -6.48 10.34
N LEU A 204 12.15 -7.42 10.56
CA LEU A 204 10.71 -7.24 10.67
C LEU A 204 10.32 -7.41 12.13
N ASP A 205 9.69 -6.41 12.72
CA ASP A 205 9.17 -6.43 14.08
C ASP A 205 7.65 -6.21 14.03
N TYR A 206 6.92 -7.31 14.14
CA TYR A 206 5.47 -7.33 14.14
C TYR A 206 4.98 -7.35 15.58
N SER A 207 4.38 -6.28 16.03
CA SER A 207 4.00 -6.12 17.43
C SER A 207 2.72 -5.28 17.59
N LYS A 208 2.12 -5.36 18.79
CA LYS A 208 1.00 -4.49 19.12
C LYS A 208 1.44 -3.04 19.23
N VAL A 209 0.60 -2.15 18.70
CA VAL A 209 0.78 -0.71 18.84
C VAL A 209 0.59 -0.34 20.30
N ASN A 210 1.64 0.16 20.94
CA ASN A 210 1.52 0.75 22.27
C ASN A 210 0.99 2.18 22.10
N ARG A 211 -0.33 2.33 22.24
CA ARG A 211 -0.99 3.64 22.31
C ARG A 211 -1.01 4.16 23.75
#